data_d6261e19b3be148dcc669491747dd05a
#
_entry.id   d6261e19b3be148dcc669491747dd05a
#
_cell.length_a   1.000
_cell.length_b   1.000
_cell.length_c   1.000
_cell.angle_alpha   90.00
_cell.angle_beta   90.00
_cell.angle_gamma   90.00
#
_symmetry.space_group_name_H-M   'P 1'
#
loop_
_entity.id
_entity.type
_entity.pdbx_description
1 polymer ?
#
loop_
_entity_poly.entity_id
_entity_poly.type
_entity_poly.pdbx_seq_one_letter_code
_entity_poly.pdbx_strand_id
1 'polypeptide(L)' 'MSRAIDALIAARLIKLLVTPFKKTKAYELGIIDDKGKVLIKSRDIPKKFPTYEVQRARKAYTLLIRFVFNLKRL' A
#
# COMPACT_ATOMS: atom_id res chain seq x y z
N MET A 1 22.24 10.71 -5.31
CA MET A 1 21.49 9.53 -5.79
C MET A 1 21.69 9.34 -7.27
N SER A 2 21.74 8.10 -7.73
CA SER A 2 21.87 7.84 -9.16
C SER A 2 20.54 8.07 -9.87
N ARG A 3 20.59 8.44 -11.16
CA ARG A 3 19.40 8.62 -11.98
C ARG A 3 18.56 7.35 -12.11
N ALA A 4 19.21 6.19 -12.09
CA ALA A 4 18.53 4.90 -12.19
C ALA A 4 17.62 4.68 -10.98
N ILE A 5 18.08 5.03 -9.78
CA ILE A 5 17.27 4.91 -8.55
C ILE A 5 16.08 5.85 -8.61
N ASP A 6 16.29 7.09 -9.05
CA ASP A 6 15.22 8.08 -9.17
C ASP A 6 14.15 7.64 -10.17
N ALA A 7 14.58 7.08 -11.30
CA ALA A 7 13.66 6.57 -12.32
C ALA A 7 12.82 5.39 -11.79
N LEU A 8 13.42 4.49 -11.01
CA LEU A 8 12.71 3.37 -10.42
C LEU A 8 11.66 3.84 -9.40
N ILE A 9 12.00 4.82 -8.59
CA ILE A 9 11.06 5.39 -7.62
C ILE A 9 9.89 6.06 -8.34
N ALA A 10 10.18 6.85 -9.36
CA ALA A 10 9.15 7.53 -10.16
C ALA A 10 8.22 6.51 -10.83
N ALA A 11 8.78 5.45 -11.41
CA ALA A 11 8.00 4.40 -12.06
C ALA A 11 7.06 3.71 -11.06
N ARG A 12 7.53 3.43 -9.84
CA ARG A 12 6.69 2.83 -8.80
C ARG A 12 5.55 3.75 -8.38
N LEU A 13 5.84 5.05 -8.22
CA LEU A 13 4.81 6.03 -7.87
C LEU A 13 3.72 6.08 -8.93
N ILE A 14 4.12 6.17 -10.20
CA ILE A 14 3.17 6.21 -11.30
C ILE A 14 2.32 4.94 -11.33
N LYS A 15 2.95 3.79 -11.18
CA LYS A 15 2.24 2.51 -11.15
C LYS A 15 1.20 2.48 -10.02
N LEU A 16 1.59 2.92 -8.82
CA LEU A 16 0.67 2.96 -7.68
C LEU A 16 -0.50 3.92 -7.92
N LEU A 17 -0.22 5.08 -8.52
CA LEU A 17 -1.26 6.08 -8.80
C LEU A 17 -2.30 5.58 -9.80
N VAL A 18 -1.89 4.81 -10.81
CA VAL A 18 -2.80 4.33 -11.85
C VAL A 18 -3.42 2.97 -11.53
N THR A 19 -2.95 2.28 -10.50
CA THR A 19 -3.48 0.97 -10.12
C THR A 19 -4.77 1.15 -9.33
N PRO A 20 -5.90 0.55 -9.76
CA PRO A 20 -7.13 0.62 -8.96
C PRO A 20 -6.94 -0.02 -7.59
N PHE A 21 -7.67 0.49 -6.59
CA PHE A 21 -7.59 -0.07 -5.24
C PHE A 21 -7.84 -1.57 -5.21
N LYS A 22 -8.81 -2.05 -5.99
CA LYS A 22 -9.16 -3.47 -6.06
C LYS A 22 -8.02 -4.38 -6.53
N LYS A 23 -7.02 -3.83 -7.20
CA LYS A 23 -5.87 -4.59 -7.71
C LYS A 23 -4.65 -4.49 -6.83
N THR A 24 -4.77 -3.90 -5.65
CA THR A 24 -3.64 -3.76 -4.73
C THR A 24 -3.59 -4.92 -3.75
N LYS A 25 -2.40 -5.18 -3.22
CA LYS A 25 -2.22 -6.20 -2.16
C LYS A 25 -2.94 -5.80 -0.88
N ALA A 26 -3.00 -4.50 -0.58
CA ALA A 26 -3.73 -4.01 0.59
C ALA A 26 -5.21 -4.38 0.52
N TYR A 27 -5.82 -4.29 -0.67
CA TYR A 27 -7.20 -4.71 -0.86
C TYR A 27 -7.34 -6.23 -0.71
N GLU A 28 -6.43 -7.00 -1.31
CA GLU A 28 -6.44 -8.45 -1.19
C GLU A 28 -6.40 -8.92 0.26
N LEU A 29 -5.62 -8.23 1.09
CA LEU A 29 -5.47 -8.57 2.50
C LEU A 29 -6.55 -7.99 3.40
N GLY A 30 -7.48 -7.22 2.84
CA GLY A 30 -8.56 -6.62 3.61
C GLY A 30 -8.15 -5.39 4.42
N ILE A 31 -7.00 -4.79 4.11
CA ILE A 31 -6.52 -3.59 4.79
C ILE A 31 -7.32 -2.36 4.36
N ILE A 32 -7.73 -2.32 3.09
CA ILE A 32 -8.55 -1.25 2.54
C ILE A 32 -9.77 -1.85 1.82
N ASP A 33 -10.80 -1.04 1.61
CA ASP A 33 -11.94 -1.43 0.79
C ASP A 33 -11.72 -1.06 -0.68
N ASP A 34 -12.72 -1.27 -1.53
CA ASP A 34 -12.62 -1.02 -2.97
C ASP A 34 -12.51 0.48 -3.31
N LYS A 35 -12.81 1.36 -2.36
CA LYS A 35 -12.69 2.80 -2.52
C LYS A 35 -11.43 3.35 -1.86
N GLY A 36 -10.60 2.48 -1.31
CA GLY A 36 -9.38 2.86 -0.63
C GLY A 36 -9.56 3.28 0.82
N LYS A 37 -10.75 3.09 1.40
CA LYS A 37 -10.98 3.40 2.80
C LYS A 37 -10.23 2.42 3.69
N VAL A 38 -9.55 2.93 4.72
CA VAL A 38 -8.75 2.11 5.62
C VAL A 38 -9.67 1.30 6.53
N LEU A 39 -9.54 -0.03 6.47
CA LEU A 39 -10.27 -0.96 7.33
C LEU A 39 -9.39 -1.45 8.47
N ILE A 40 -8.09 -1.59 8.23
CA ILE A 40 -7.12 -2.01 9.24
C ILE A 40 -6.00 -0.97 9.27
N LYS A 41 -5.86 -0.27 10.39
CA LYS A 41 -4.79 0.73 10.55
C LYS A 41 -3.43 0.04 10.59
N SER A 42 -2.41 0.73 10.06
CA SER A 42 -1.04 0.22 10.01
C SER A 42 -0.56 -0.31 11.37
N ARG A 43 -0.86 0.43 12.45
CA ARG A 43 -0.46 0.04 13.81
C ARG A 43 -1.17 -1.23 14.32
N ASP A 44 -2.32 -1.58 13.72
CA ASP A 44 -3.12 -2.73 14.14
C ASP A 44 -2.81 -3.99 13.33
N ILE A 45 -1.94 -3.89 12.32
CA ILE A 45 -1.58 -5.04 11.48
C ILE A 45 -1.10 -6.23 12.32
N PRO A 46 -0.20 -6.05 13.31
CA PRO A 46 0.24 -7.20 14.12
C PRO A 46 -0.88 -7.89 14.90
N LYS A 47 -1.97 -7.17 15.20
CA LYS A 47 -3.11 -7.69 15.94
C LYS A 47 -4.13 -8.40 15.05
N LYS A 48 -4.19 -8.02 13.76
CA LYS A 48 -5.22 -8.50 12.84
C LYS A 48 -4.76 -9.62 11.93
N PHE A 49 -3.46 -9.89 11.88
CA PHE A 49 -2.88 -10.91 11.01
C PHE A 49 -2.11 -11.93 11.84
N PRO A 50 -2.09 -13.21 11.42
CA PRO A 50 -1.20 -14.19 12.03
C PRO A 50 0.25 -13.75 11.92
N THR A 51 1.09 -14.17 12.86
CA THR A 51 2.49 -13.76 12.90
C THR A 51 3.21 -13.97 11.55
N TYR A 52 2.93 -15.08 10.88
CA TYR A 52 3.58 -15.39 9.61
C TYR A 52 3.12 -14.48 8.45
N GLU A 53 2.01 -13.76 8.61
CA GLU A 53 1.52 -12.85 7.57
C GLU A 53 1.81 -11.36 7.86
N VAL A 54 2.31 -11.04 9.06
CA VAL A 54 2.52 -9.64 9.47
C VAL A 54 3.45 -8.92 8.52
N GLN A 55 4.57 -9.55 8.12
CA GLN A 55 5.52 -8.92 7.21
C GLN A 55 4.92 -8.67 5.83
N ARG A 56 4.14 -9.61 5.33
CA ARG A 56 3.44 -9.47 4.05
C ARG A 56 2.45 -8.31 4.10
N ALA A 57 1.70 -8.21 5.19
CA ALA A 57 0.73 -7.13 5.37
C ALA A 57 1.43 -5.78 5.47
N ARG A 58 2.56 -5.69 6.17
CA ARG A 58 3.33 -4.46 6.28
C ARG A 58 3.90 -4.02 4.92
N LYS A 59 4.38 -4.97 4.12
CA LYS A 59 4.87 -4.67 2.78
C LYS A 59 3.76 -4.18 1.85
N ALA A 60 2.55 -4.70 2.03
CA ALA A 60 1.41 -4.29 1.23
C ALA A 60 0.91 -2.90 1.59
N TYR A 61 1.27 -2.38 2.77
CA TYR A 61 0.77 -1.10 3.27
C TYR A 61 1.88 -0.27 3.89
N THR A 62 2.94 -0.02 3.09
CA THR A 62 4.07 0.81 3.50
C THR A 62 3.68 2.28 3.58
N LEU A 63 4.56 3.10 4.15
CA LEU A 63 4.36 4.55 4.23
C LEU A 63 4.15 5.15 2.83
N LEU A 64 4.93 4.70 1.84
CA LEU A 64 4.79 5.18 0.46
C LEU A 64 3.42 4.84 -0.12
N ILE A 65 2.97 3.60 0.08
CA ILE A 65 1.67 3.15 -0.42
C ILE A 65 0.55 3.93 0.27
N ARG A 66 0.65 4.16 1.57
CA ARG A 66 -0.33 4.97 2.32
C ARG A 66 -0.40 6.40 1.79
N PHE A 67 0.75 7.00 1.50
CA PHE A 67 0.82 8.34 0.92
C PHE A 67 0.10 8.39 -0.43
N VAL A 68 0.39 7.42 -1.30
CA VAL A 68 -0.25 7.34 -2.63
C VAL A 68 -1.75 7.13 -2.49
N PHE A 69 -2.18 6.27 -1.58
CA PHE A 69 -3.61 6.02 -1.37
C PHE A 69 -4.33 7.29 -0.88
N ASN A 70 -3.69 8.08 -0.02
CA ASN A 70 -4.25 9.37 0.41
C ASN A 70 -4.42 10.32 -0.76
N LEU A 71 -3.44 10.38 -1.66
CA LEU A 71 -3.55 11.21 -2.87
C LEU A 71 -4.70 10.75 -3.76
N LYS A 72 -4.87 9.44 -3.93
CA LYS A 72 -5.91 8.89 -4.79
C LYS A 72 -7.32 9.13 -4.26
N ARG A 73 -7.47 9.35 -2.96
CA ARG A 73 -8.77 9.60 -2.34
C ARG A 73 -9.19 11.07 -2.34
N LEU A 74 -8.32 11.97 -2.76
CA LEU A 74 -8.64 13.41 -2.83
C LEU A 74 -9.72 13.74 -3.85
#